data_9e67c485849694153a804910bb7bb8bf
#
_entry.id   9e67c485849694153a804910bb7bb8bf
#
_cell.length_a   1.000
_cell.length_b   1.000
_cell.length_c   1.000
_cell.angle_alpha   90.00
_cell.angle_beta   90.00
_cell.angle_gamma   90.00
#
_symmetry.space_group_name_H-M   'P 1'
#
loop_
_entity.id
_entity.type
_entity.pdbx_description
1 polymer ?
#
loop_
_entity_poly.entity_id
_entity_poly.type
_entity_poly.pdbx_seq_one_letter_code
_entity_poly.pdbx_strand_id
1 'polypeptide(L)'
;MPDSKKPPFILVDGSSYLFRAFHGLPPLTNSKGQDTGAIYGVVNMLKSLIKQYNPTHMAVIFDAKGKTFRDDIYKEYKANRPPMPDELRSQIEPLHAIIKAMGLPVIVESGVEADDVIGTLAKHATEKGIDTLISTGDKDMAQLVNEHVTLINTMTNQLMDVEGVNTKFGIPPELVIDFLALKGDKVDNIPGVPGVGDKSAQALLNGIGGIDDIYKNLDKIADLSFRGSKSMAAKMQEYEEQARLSYTLATISIDLDLDYDVEALMPCQADNEQLRDLFAEYEFKRWHAEVSALIAGGDTSGANANTNEEKSDSAEESEQSESVEIDKSKYETVLDEERFNAWVAKLEKAELIAFDTETTSLNYMDAELVGVSFCIEEGEAAYVPVAHDYPDAPAQLSREFVLDALKPILESDTVIKVGQHIKYDKNVLANYDITLNGIGFDTMLESYV
;
A
#
# COMPACT_ATOMS: atom_id res chain seq x y z
N MET A 1 30.50 -17.71 8.85
CA MET A 1 29.03 -17.74 8.89
C MET A 1 28.61 -16.30 9.05
N PRO A 2 27.79 -15.72 8.17
CA PRO A 2 27.30 -14.35 8.40
C PRO A 2 26.44 -14.38 9.67
N ASP A 3 26.64 -13.38 10.53
CA ASP A 3 25.89 -13.20 11.76
C ASP A 3 24.39 -13.24 11.44
N SER A 4 23.67 -14.20 12.03
CA SER A 4 22.22 -14.24 11.93
C SER A 4 21.69 -13.00 12.67
N LYS A 5 21.33 -11.96 11.92
CA LYS A 5 20.63 -10.79 12.51
C LYS A 5 19.43 -11.32 13.29
N LYS A 6 19.27 -10.84 14.52
CA LYS A 6 18.08 -11.16 15.31
C LYS A 6 16.83 -10.72 14.54
N PRO A 7 15.70 -11.45 14.64
CA PRO A 7 14.46 -10.98 14.05
C PRO A 7 14.11 -9.59 14.58
N PRO A 8 13.65 -8.66 13.72
CA PRO A 8 13.28 -7.32 14.15
C PRO A 8 12.05 -7.34 15.08
N PHE A 9 11.93 -6.34 15.93
CA PHE A 9 10.66 -6.00 16.57
C PHE A 9 9.69 -5.47 15.51
N ILE A 10 8.48 -6.04 15.42
CA ILE A 10 7.51 -5.63 14.40
C ILE A 10 6.38 -4.81 15.02
N LEU A 11 6.20 -3.59 14.54
CA LEU A 11 5.07 -2.74 14.84
C LEU A 11 4.15 -2.65 13.61
N VAL A 12 2.91 -3.06 13.76
CA VAL A 12 1.94 -3.03 12.67
C VAL A 12 0.94 -1.91 12.90
N ASP A 13 0.83 -1.03 11.94
CA ASP A 13 -0.25 -0.06 11.82
C ASP A 13 -1.53 -0.78 11.40
N GLY A 14 -2.28 -1.21 12.40
CA GLY A 14 -3.52 -1.97 12.23
C GLY A 14 -4.62 -1.16 11.55
N SER A 15 -4.66 0.15 11.80
CA SER A 15 -5.60 1.06 11.15
C SER A 15 -5.34 1.14 9.65
N SER A 16 -4.09 1.33 9.24
CA SER A 16 -3.69 1.31 7.83
C SER A 16 -4.02 -0.02 7.16
N TYR A 17 -3.76 -1.14 7.84
CA TYR A 17 -4.10 -2.47 7.34
C TYR A 17 -5.61 -2.63 7.14
N LEU A 18 -6.40 -2.18 8.11
CA LEU A 18 -7.87 -2.27 8.10
C LEU A 18 -8.46 -1.51 6.90
N PHE A 19 -8.09 -0.23 6.74
CA PHE A 19 -8.54 0.59 5.61
C PHE A 19 -8.08 0.04 4.27
N ARG A 20 -6.84 -0.43 4.20
CA ARG A 20 -6.29 -1.03 2.99
C ARG A 20 -7.04 -2.29 2.58
N ALA A 21 -7.30 -3.19 3.53
CA ALA A 21 -8.04 -4.42 3.26
C ALA A 21 -9.47 -4.13 2.80
N PHE A 22 -10.12 -3.14 3.42
CA PHE A 22 -11.48 -2.75 3.07
C PHE A 22 -11.59 -2.18 1.65
N HIS A 23 -10.64 -1.34 1.23
CA HIS A 23 -10.68 -0.72 -0.09
C HIS A 23 -9.99 -1.56 -1.18
N GLY A 24 -9.09 -2.46 -0.81
CA GLY A 24 -8.33 -3.28 -1.75
C GLY A 24 -8.96 -4.61 -2.13
N LEU A 25 -9.96 -5.06 -1.37
CA LEU A 25 -10.67 -6.30 -1.64
C LEU A 25 -12.10 -6.03 -2.13
N PRO A 26 -12.67 -6.90 -2.96
CA PRO A 26 -14.09 -6.82 -3.26
C PRO A 26 -14.90 -7.00 -1.97
N PRO A 27 -16.15 -6.50 -1.92
CA PRO A 27 -17.03 -6.72 -0.77
C PRO A 27 -17.25 -8.23 -0.55
N LEU A 28 -16.76 -8.73 0.59
CA LEU A 28 -16.96 -10.12 1.02
C LEU A 28 -17.91 -10.14 2.20
N THR A 29 -18.93 -10.99 2.13
CA THR A 29 -19.92 -11.19 3.19
C THR A 29 -20.08 -12.67 3.48
N ASN A 30 -20.35 -13.03 4.74
CA ASN A 30 -20.74 -14.39 5.08
C ASN A 30 -22.21 -14.66 4.72
N SER A 31 -22.70 -15.88 4.91
CA SER A 31 -24.09 -16.29 4.61
C SER A 31 -25.15 -15.53 5.40
N LYS A 32 -24.77 -14.86 6.50
CA LYS A 32 -25.63 -14.00 7.33
C LYS A 32 -25.66 -12.55 6.86
N GLY A 33 -24.93 -12.22 5.78
CA GLY A 33 -24.79 -10.85 5.27
C GLY A 33 -23.88 -9.94 6.08
N GLN A 34 -23.01 -10.50 6.93
CA GLN A 34 -22.02 -9.71 7.67
C GLN A 34 -20.78 -9.50 6.80
N ASP A 35 -20.26 -8.27 6.80
CA ASP A 35 -19.02 -7.93 6.07
C ASP A 35 -17.81 -8.60 6.73
N THR A 36 -16.96 -9.23 5.90
CA THR A 36 -15.82 -10.02 6.37
C THR A 36 -14.52 -9.70 5.63
N GLY A 37 -14.59 -8.90 4.55
CA GLY A 37 -13.46 -8.63 3.66
C GLY A 37 -12.28 -7.98 4.34
N ALA A 38 -12.51 -6.97 5.19
CA ALA A 38 -11.42 -6.31 5.92
C ALA A 38 -10.76 -7.26 6.94
N ILE A 39 -11.55 -8.08 7.65
CA ILE A 39 -11.03 -9.12 8.56
C ILE A 39 -10.12 -10.08 7.78
N TYR A 40 -10.62 -10.61 6.67
CA TYR A 40 -9.88 -11.55 5.82
C TYR A 40 -8.55 -10.96 5.34
N GLY A 41 -8.59 -9.74 4.80
CA GLY A 41 -7.39 -9.08 4.29
C GLY A 41 -6.35 -8.81 5.37
N VAL A 42 -6.76 -8.28 6.53
CA VAL A 42 -5.82 -7.98 7.64
C VAL A 42 -5.19 -9.26 8.17
N VAL A 43 -5.98 -10.32 8.41
CA VAL A 43 -5.45 -11.59 8.92
C VAL A 43 -4.46 -12.22 7.93
N ASN A 44 -4.73 -12.16 6.62
CA ASN A 44 -3.78 -12.63 5.60
C ASN A 44 -2.47 -11.82 5.62
N MET A 45 -2.56 -10.48 5.68
CA MET A 45 -1.36 -9.64 5.76
C MET A 45 -0.53 -9.94 7.02
N LEU A 46 -1.17 -10.13 8.17
CA LEU A 46 -0.49 -10.50 9.42
C LEU A 46 0.15 -11.89 9.33
N LYS A 47 -0.57 -12.91 8.82
CA LYS A 47 -0.01 -14.25 8.60
C LYS A 47 1.21 -14.23 7.68
N SER A 48 1.15 -13.45 6.59
CA SER A 48 2.27 -13.29 5.66
C SER A 48 3.48 -12.64 6.33
N LEU A 49 3.27 -11.53 7.05
CA LEU A 49 4.32 -10.81 7.76
C LEU A 49 5.01 -11.69 8.81
N ILE A 50 4.23 -12.43 9.61
CA ILE A 50 4.75 -13.36 10.61
C ILE A 50 5.56 -14.47 9.94
N LYS A 51 5.06 -15.05 8.85
CA LYS A 51 5.76 -16.12 8.11
C LYS A 51 7.09 -15.61 7.54
N GLN A 52 7.12 -14.39 7.02
CA GLN A 52 8.30 -13.79 6.39
C GLN A 52 9.41 -13.46 7.40
N TYR A 53 9.05 -12.87 8.53
CA TYR A 53 10.03 -12.32 9.48
C TYR A 53 10.23 -13.17 10.74
N ASN A 54 9.30 -14.09 11.03
CA ASN A 54 9.29 -14.92 12.24
C ASN A 54 9.64 -14.11 13.51
N PRO A 55 8.89 -13.02 13.82
CA PRO A 55 9.26 -12.09 14.87
C PRO A 55 9.15 -12.72 16.25
N THR A 56 10.11 -12.39 17.12
CA THR A 56 10.01 -12.73 18.55
C THR A 56 9.21 -11.70 19.34
N HIS A 57 9.13 -10.47 18.84
CA HIS A 57 8.39 -9.36 19.43
C HIS A 57 7.56 -8.68 18.34
N MET A 58 6.30 -8.44 18.63
CA MET A 58 5.37 -7.84 17.68
C MET A 58 4.18 -7.22 18.42
N ALA A 59 3.66 -6.12 17.89
CA ALA A 59 2.38 -5.56 18.32
C ALA A 59 1.59 -5.03 17.12
N VAL A 60 0.25 -5.08 17.22
CA VAL A 60 -0.66 -4.49 16.24
C VAL A 60 -1.38 -3.32 16.91
N ILE A 61 -1.21 -2.14 16.37
CA ILE A 61 -1.69 -0.89 16.96
C ILE A 61 -2.86 -0.34 16.13
N PHE A 62 -3.93 0.04 16.81
CA PHE A 62 -5.11 0.64 16.19
C PHE A 62 -5.45 1.99 16.82
N ASP A 63 -6.02 2.87 16.01
CA ASP A 63 -6.58 4.12 16.51
C ASP A 63 -7.76 3.84 17.47
N ALA A 64 -7.79 4.56 18.57
CA ALA A 64 -8.92 4.54 19.47
C ALA A 64 -10.07 5.37 18.90
N LYS A 65 -11.29 5.06 19.36
CA LYS A 65 -12.45 5.88 19.06
C LYS A 65 -12.41 7.16 19.89
N GLY A 66 -12.52 8.30 19.23
CA GLY A 66 -12.63 9.58 19.91
C GLY A 66 -11.72 10.64 19.32
N LYS A 67 -11.55 11.72 20.08
CA LYS A 67 -10.66 12.82 19.70
C LYS A 67 -9.25 12.58 20.20
N THR A 68 -8.29 13.12 19.47
CA THR A 68 -6.88 13.15 19.85
C THR A 68 -6.50 14.56 20.29
N PHE A 69 -5.30 14.73 20.86
CA PHE A 69 -4.79 16.04 21.23
C PHE A 69 -4.68 16.99 20.03
N ARG A 70 -4.54 16.45 18.79
CA ARG A 70 -4.48 17.27 17.57
C ARG A 70 -5.80 17.97 17.27
N ASP A 71 -6.94 17.34 17.58
CA ASP A 71 -8.27 17.96 17.46
C ASP A 71 -8.44 19.19 18.39
N ASP A 72 -7.76 19.17 19.54
CA ASP A 72 -7.78 20.31 20.48
C ASP A 72 -6.87 21.44 20.00
N ILE A 73 -5.76 21.14 19.33
CA ILE A 73 -4.85 22.13 18.73
C ILE A 73 -5.47 22.76 17.49
N TYR A 74 -6.08 21.96 16.61
CA TYR A 74 -6.63 22.44 15.34
C TYR A 74 -7.94 21.73 14.99
N LYS A 75 -9.05 22.42 15.10
CA LYS A 75 -10.39 21.86 14.92
C LYS A 75 -10.68 21.35 13.51
N GLU A 76 -9.96 21.85 12.52
CA GLU A 76 -10.07 21.43 11.12
C GLU A 76 -9.20 20.20 10.81
N TYR A 77 -8.41 19.71 11.77
CA TYR A 77 -7.58 18.53 11.59
C TYR A 77 -8.44 17.33 11.23
N LYS A 78 -8.14 16.66 10.12
CA LYS A 78 -8.89 15.53 9.55
C LYS A 78 -10.42 15.77 9.34
N ALA A 79 -10.90 17.04 9.44
CA ALA A 79 -12.32 17.36 9.32
C ALA A 79 -12.90 17.10 7.91
N ASN A 80 -12.05 16.99 6.90
CA ASN A 80 -12.41 16.64 5.52
C ASN A 80 -12.53 15.11 5.28
N ARG A 81 -12.16 14.28 6.26
CA ARG A 81 -12.30 12.82 6.13
C ARG A 81 -13.76 12.40 6.24
N PRO A 82 -14.27 11.56 5.32
CA PRO A 82 -15.62 11.01 5.46
C PRO A 82 -15.71 10.14 6.72
N PRO A 83 -16.90 10.02 7.32
CA PRO A 83 -17.10 9.10 8.44
C PRO A 83 -16.80 7.66 7.99
N MET A 84 -16.26 6.86 8.93
CA MET A 84 -16.01 5.45 8.67
C MET A 84 -17.31 4.72 8.29
N PRO A 85 -17.33 3.99 7.14
CA PRO A 85 -18.48 3.19 6.73
C PRO A 85 -18.90 2.19 7.81
N ASP A 86 -20.20 1.92 7.94
CA ASP A 86 -20.70 0.97 8.94
C ASP A 86 -20.25 -0.46 8.64
N GLU A 87 -20.07 -0.81 7.36
CA GLU A 87 -19.53 -2.07 6.86
C GLU A 87 -18.09 -2.31 7.34
N LEU A 88 -17.30 -1.25 7.44
CA LEU A 88 -15.94 -1.34 7.99
C LEU A 88 -15.97 -1.37 9.51
N ARG A 89 -16.80 -0.52 10.12
CA ARG A 89 -16.90 -0.38 11.57
C ARG A 89 -17.33 -1.70 12.24
N SER A 90 -18.25 -2.45 11.61
CA SER A 90 -18.72 -3.74 12.12
C SER A 90 -17.63 -4.81 12.22
N GLN A 91 -16.54 -4.65 11.46
CA GLN A 91 -15.44 -5.62 11.39
C GLN A 91 -14.33 -5.37 12.43
N ILE A 92 -14.30 -4.21 13.12
CA ILE A 92 -13.20 -3.82 14.02
C ILE A 92 -13.13 -4.75 15.24
N GLU A 93 -14.22 -4.88 15.99
CA GLU A 93 -14.23 -5.72 17.21
C GLU A 93 -13.95 -7.20 16.90
N PRO A 94 -14.57 -7.82 15.88
CA PRO A 94 -14.22 -9.17 15.45
C PRO A 94 -12.75 -9.31 15.07
N LEU A 95 -12.20 -8.36 14.32
CA LEU A 95 -10.78 -8.37 13.94
C LEU A 95 -9.88 -8.34 15.17
N HIS A 96 -10.14 -7.45 16.13
CA HIS A 96 -9.37 -7.39 17.37
C HIS A 96 -9.45 -8.71 18.15
N ALA A 97 -10.63 -9.35 18.20
CA ALA A 97 -10.79 -10.65 18.85
C ALA A 97 -9.94 -11.73 18.16
N ILE A 98 -9.96 -11.78 16.83
CA ILE A 98 -9.15 -12.74 16.05
C ILE A 98 -7.66 -12.49 16.27
N ILE A 99 -7.16 -11.25 16.20
CA ILE A 99 -5.74 -10.93 16.39
C ILE A 99 -5.28 -11.32 17.80
N LYS A 100 -6.10 -11.04 18.83
CA LYS A 100 -5.81 -11.47 20.21
C LYS A 100 -5.79 -12.99 20.34
N ALA A 101 -6.75 -13.69 19.73
CA ALA A 101 -6.80 -15.15 19.72
C ALA A 101 -5.61 -15.76 18.92
N MET A 102 -5.05 -15.04 17.94
CA MET A 102 -3.78 -15.41 17.29
C MET A 102 -2.56 -15.28 18.24
N GLY A 103 -2.77 -14.78 19.45
CA GLY A 103 -1.72 -14.56 20.43
C GLY A 103 -0.91 -13.28 20.22
N LEU A 104 -1.39 -12.35 19.38
CA LEU A 104 -0.69 -11.10 19.10
C LEU A 104 -1.13 -9.97 20.04
N PRO A 105 -0.20 -9.19 20.62
CA PRO A 105 -0.53 -7.99 21.36
C PRO A 105 -1.29 -6.97 20.47
N VAL A 106 -2.45 -6.52 20.95
CA VAL A 106 -3.25 -5.46 20.34
C VAL A 106 -3.27 -4.26 21.26
N ILE A 107 -2.83 -3.11 20.75
CA ILE A 107 -2.75 -1.86 21.48
C ILE A 107 -3.74 -0.85 20.89
N VAL A 108 -4.52 -0.22 21.76
CA VAL A 108 -5.49 0.83 21.40
C VAL A 108 -5.46 1.87 22.52
N GLU A 109 -4.83 3.03 22.27
CA GLU A 109 -4.67 4.09 23.25
C GLU A 109 -5.60 5.27 22.95
N SER A 110 -6.30 5.73 23.99
CA SER A 110 -7.24 6.84 23.86
C SER A 110 -6.54 8.20 23.92
N GLY A 111 -7.01 9.17 23.11
CA GLY A 111 -6.50 10.53 23.14
C GLY A 111 -5.28 10.79 22.26
N VAL A 112 -4.74 9.74 21.66
CA VAL A 112 -3.59 9.76 20.75
C VAL A 112 -3.89 8.95 19.50
N GLU A 113 -3.07 9.08 18.47
CA GLU A 113 -3.18 8.29 17.25
C GLU A 113 -2.31 7.02 17.33
N ALA A 114 -2.63 6.01 16.54
CA ALA A 114 -1.81 4.80 16.43
C ALA A 114 -0.35 5.12 16.09
N ASP A 115 -0.13 6.15 15.26
CA ASP A 115 1.18 6.64 14.84
C ASP A 115 2.03 7.09 16.05
N ASP A 116 1.41 7.77 17.02
CA ASP A 116 2.10 8.26 18.22
C ASP A 116 2.53 7.08 19.12
N VAL A 117 1.69 6.06 19.23
CA VAL A 117 2.02 4.83 19.95
C VAL A 117 3.16 4.07 19.27
N ILE A 118 3.07 3.92 17.95
CA ILE A 118 4.11 3.28 17.13
C ILE A 118 5.44 4.06 17.26
N GLY A 119 5.39 5.39 17.14
CA GLY A 119 6.57 6.24 17.26
C GLY A 119 7.24 6.13 18.63
N THR A 120 6.45 6.11 19.71
CA THR A 120 6.96 5.96 21.07
C THR A 120 7.61 4.59 21.28
N LEU A 121 6.96 3.50 20.85
CA LEU A 121 7.52 2.15 20.96
C LEU A 121 8.77 1.97 20.08
N ALA A 122 8.80 2.55 18.89
CA ALA A 122 9.97 2.52 18.01
C ALA A 122 11.16 3.28 18.63
N LYS A 123 10.92 4.43 19.29
CA LYS A 123 11.94 5.15 20.03
C LYS A 123 12.48 4.32 21.19
N HIS A 124 11.62 3.73 22.02
CA HIS A 124 12.03 2.87 23.13
C HIS A 124 12.87 1.66 22.64
N ALA A 125 12.51 1.09 21.49
CA ALA A 125 13.27 0.00 20.87
C ALA A 125 14.66 0.50 20.40
N THR A 126 14.71 1.66 19.74
CA THR A 126 15.97 2.31 19.30
C THR A 126 16.91 2.58 20.45
N GLU A 127 16.40 3.11 21.58
CA GLU A 127 17.18 3.37 22.79
C GLU A 127 17.79 2.10 23.42
N LYS A 128 17.16 0.94 23.17
CA LYS A 128 17.64 -0.39 23.57
C LYS A 128 18.50 -1.07 22.48
N GLY A 129 18.74 -0.42 21.35
CA GLY A 129 19.48 -0.98 20.21
C GLY A 129 18.75 -2.16 19.53
N ILE A 130 17.42 -2.14 19.53
CA ILE A 130 16.57 -3.17 18.90
C ILE A 130 16.15 -2.69 17.53
N ASP A 131 16.49 -3.48 16.49
CA ASP A 131 16.05 -3.20 15.13
C ASP A 131 14.53 -3.36 15.03
N THR A 132 13.85 -2.34 14.51
CA THR A 132 12.39 -2.25 14.44
C THR A 132 11.93 -2.17 13.00
N LEU A 133 10.91 -2.96 12.65
CA LEU A 133 10.24 -2.91 11.37
C LEU A 133 8.82 -2.40 11.57
N ILE A 134 8.52 -1.20 11.07
CA ILE A 134 7.18 -0.64 11.10
C ILE A 134 6.45 -1.02 9.81
N SER A 135 5.38 -1.79 9.93
CA SER A 135 4.57 -2.19 8.78
C SER A 135 3.37 -1.28 8.62
N THR A 136 3.46 -0.38 7.66
CA THR A 136 2.45 0.65 7.39
C THR A 136 2.37 1.00 5.90
N GLY A 137 1.25 1.56 5.47
CA GLY A 137 1.10 2.24 4.18
C GLY A 137 1.30 3.74 4.27
N ASP A 138 1.40 4.28 5.48
CA ASP A 138 1.51 5.72 5.70
C ASP A 138 2.94 6.21 5.43
N LYS A 139 3.04 7.18 4.51
CA LYS A 139 4.31 7.81 4.14
C LYS A 139 4.85 8.73 5.25
N ASP A 140 3.98 9.24 6.12
CA ASP A 140 4.35 10.23 7.14
C ASP A 140 5.13 9.60 8.28
N MET A 141 5.02 8.26 8.45
CA MET A 141 5.87 7.44 9.30
C MET A 141 7.36 7.48 8.91
N ALA A 142 7.70 8.00 7.70
CA ALA A 142 9.10 8.15 7.28
C ALA A 142 9.92 9.05 8.23
N GLN A 143 9.27 9.91 9.02
CA GLN A 143 9.91 10.72 10.07
C GLN A 143 10.51 9.88 11.22
N LEU A 144 10.06 8.62 11.36
CA LEU A 144 10.54 7.70 12.41
C LEU A 144 11.76 6.88 11.98
N VAL A 145 12.09 6.89 10.67
CA VAL A 145 13.17 6.09 10.12
C VAL A 145 14.53 6.57 10.65
N ASN A 146 15.33 5.64 11.12
CA ASN A 146 16.69 5.87 11.57
C ASN A 146 17.55 4.60 11.37
N GLU A 147 18.73 4.51 11.96
CA GLU A 147 19.62 3.35 11.84
C GLU A 147 19.03 2.04 12.37
N HIS A 148 18.04 2.09 13.26
CA HIS A 148 17.34 0.95 13.84
C HIS A 148 15.90 0.78 13.34
N VAL A 149 15.31 1.81 12.73
CA VAL A 149 13.91 1.80 12.32
C VAL A 149 13.80 1.81 10.79
N THR A 150 13.15 0.78 10.25
CA THR A 150 12.85 0.65 8.81
C THR A 150 11.33 0.50 8.63
N LEU A 151 10.77 1.12 7.59
CA LEU A 151 9.37 0.89 7.20
C LEU A 151 9.27 -0.23 6.18
N ILE A 152 8.15 -0.95 6.20
CA ILE A 152 7.78 -1.88 5.13
C ILE A 152 6.37 -1.62 4.64
N ASN A 153 6.23 -1.54 3.32
CA ASN A 153 4.94 -1.62 2.67
C ASN A 153 4.70 -3.05 2.20
N THR A 154 3.82 -3.79 2.88
CA THR A 154 3.57 -5.21 2.62
C THR A 154 2.89 -5.51 1.28
N MET A 155 2.29 -4.52 0.60
CA MET A 155 1.75 -4.75 -0.75
C MET A 155 2.84 -4.83 -1.82
N THR A 156 3.82 -3.93 -1.71
CA THR A 156 4.92 -3.85 -2.68
C THR A 156 6.17 -4.57 -2.20
N ASN A 157 6.15 -5.07 -0.97
CA ASN A 157 7.29 -5.64 -0.25
C ASN A 157 8.52 -4.70 -0.21
N GLN A 158 8.28 -3.39 -0.38
CA GLN A 158 9.34 -2.38 -0.40
C GLN A 158 9.70 -1.97 1.02
N LEU A 159 10.99 -2.08 1.32
CA LEU A 159 11.59 -1.54 2.52
C LEU A 159 11.96 -0.07 2.29
N MET A 160 11.82 0.75 3.33
CA MET A 160 12.23 2.14 3.34
C MET A 160 13.08 2.40 4.58
N ASP A 161 14.36 2.35 4.40
CA ASP A 161 15.39 2.77 5.35
C ASP A 161 15.78 4.24 5.11
N VAL A 162 16.85 4.71 5.72
CA VAL A 162 17.35 6.10 5.57
C VAL A 162 17.62 6.44 4.11
N GLU A 163 18.20 5.53 3.32
CA GLU A 163 18.46 5.75 1.90
C GLU A 163 17.15 5.77 1.08
N GLY A 164 16.22 4.90 1.43
CA GLY A 164 14.87 4.88 0.85
C GLY A 164 14.11 6.18 1.09
N VAL A 165 14.20 6.77 2.28
CA VAL A 165 13.61 8.09 2.57
C VAL A 165 14.28 9.18 1.73
N ASN A 166 15.61 9.22 1.70
CA ASN A 166 16.36 10.17 0.88
C ASN A 166 15.98 10.08 -0.61
N THR A 167 15.83 8.87 -1.13
CA THR A 167 15.45 8.65 -2.53
C THR A 167 14.02 9.12 -2.81
N LYS A 168 13.09 8.81 -1.91
CA LYS A 168 11.67 9.11 -2.11
C LYS A 168 11.31 10.57 -1.87
N PHE A 169 11.85 11.17 -0.80
CA PHE A 169 11.51 12.54 -0.40
C PHE A 169 12.55 13.58 -0.83
N GLY A 170 13.72 13.16 -1.31
CA GLY A 170 14.83 14.05 -1.66
C GLY A 170 15.43 14.80 -0.47
N ILE A 171 15.17 14.32 0.75
CA ILE A 171 15.63 14.87 2.04
C ILE A 171 15.87 13.71 3.03
N PRO A 172 16.71 13.88 4.06
CA PRO A 172 16.91 12.87 5.08
C PRO A 172 15.71 12.78 6.04
N PRO A 173 15.57 11.65 6.79
CA PRO A 173 14.44 11.41 7.70
C PRO A 173 14.20 12.53 8.71
N GLU A 174 15.26 13.15 9.23
CA GLU A 174 15.19 14.22 10.22
C GLU A 174 14.47 15.48 9.73
N LEU A 175 14.34 15.65 8.41
CA LEU A 175 13.66 16.79 7.78
C LEU A 175 12.27 16.44 7.24
N VAL A 176 11.78 15.23 7.45
CA VAL A 176 10.45 14.81 6.96
C VAL A 176 9.33 15.62 7.63
N ILE A 177 9.44 15.88 8.93
CA ILE A 177 8.46 16.72 9.65
C ILE A 177 8.43 18.13 9.05
N ASP A 178 9.62 18.72 8.82
CA ASP A 178 9.75 20.04 8.22
C ASP A 178 9.17 20.08 6.80
N PHE A 179 9.39 19.01 6.03
CA PHE A 179 8.83 18.87 4.70
C PHE A 179 7.30 18.85 4.71
N LEU A 180 6.69 18.07 5.60
CA LEU A 180 5.25 18.02 5.78
C LEU A 180 4.69 19.35 6.29
N ALA A 181 5.41 20.00 7.22
CA ALA A 181 5.02 21.31 7.75
C ALA A 181 5.00 22.41 6.67
N LEU A 182 5.98 22.39 5.77
CA LEU A 182 6.07 23.35 4.67
C LEU A 182 5.03 23.09 3.58
N LYS A 183 4.90 21.85 3.15
CA LYS A 183 4.01 21.45 2.07
C LYS A 183 2.55 21.37 2.50
N GLY A 184 2.30 20.98 3.75
CA GLY A 184 1.00 20.56 4.25
C GLY A 184 0.62 19.14 3.81
N ASP A 185 -0.49 18.64 4.37
CA ASP A 185 -1.12 17.41 3.94
C ASP A 185 -2.63 17.61 3.74
N LYS A 186 -3.11 17.34 2.53
CA LYS A 186 -4.53 17.49 2.19
C LYS A 186 -5.39 16.39 2.81
N VAL A 187 -4.82 15.21 3.04
CA VAL A 187 -5.56 14.07 3.60
C VAL A 187 -5.90 14.34 5.05
N ASP A 188 -4.94 14.91 5.80
CA ASP A 188 -5.08 15.25 7.21
C ASP A 188 -5.50 16.70 7.45
N ASN A 189 -5.74 17.42 6.36
CA ASN A 189 -6.10 18.84 6.41
C ASN A 189 -5.06 19.69 7.14
N ILE A 190 -3.77 19.36 6.98
CA ILE A 190 -2.64 20.15 7.49
C ILE A 190 -2.35 21.25 6.47
N PRO A 191 -2.43 22.54 6.88
CA PRO A 191 -2.49 23.62 5.91
C PRO A 191 -1.20 23.88 5.14
N GLY A 192 -0.03 23.66 5.74
CA GLY A 192 1.26 23.99 5.13
C GLY A 192 1.44 25.49 4.84
N VAL A 193 2.42 25.84 4.02
CA VAL A 193 2.67 27.21 3.56
C VAL A 193 2.09 27.36 2.14
N PRO A 194 1.17 28.30 1.89
CA PRO A 194 0.56 28.46 0.58
C PRO A 194 1.56 28.66 -0.55
N GLY A 195 1.49 27.78 -1.56
CA GLY A 195 2.37 27.83 -2.72
C GLY A 195 3.72 27.14 -2.53
N VAL A 196 3.95 26.47 -1.42
CA VAL A 196 5.05 25.53 -1.21
C VAL A 196 4.58 24.12 -1.63
N GLY A 197 5.26 23.54 -2.61
CA GLY A 197 5.07 22.16 -3.03
C GLY A 197 6.36 21.38 -2.86
N ASP A 198 6.39 20.11 -3.31
CA ASP A 198 7.51 19.19 -3.09
C ASP A 198 8.87 19.79 -3.48
N LYS A 199 9.00 20.31 -4.71
CA LYS A 199 10.27 20.87 -5.23
C LYS A 199 10.75 22.09 -4.45
N SER A 200 9.84 22.96 -4.01
CA SER A 200 10.20 24.14 -3.22
C SER A 200 10.52 23.79 -1.76
N ALA A 201 9.79 22.86 -1.16
CA ALA A 201 10.10 22.35 0.18
C ALA A 201 11.49 21.68 0.20
N GLN A 202 11.76 20.77 -0.76
CA GLN A 202 13.08 20.16 -0.90
C GLN A 202 14.20 21.16 -1.09
N ALA A 203 14.00 22.19 -1.94
CA ALA A 203 15.00 23.22 -2.16
C ALA A 203 15.28 24.05 -0.91
N LEU A 204 14.26 24.40 -0.14
CA LEU A 204 14.38 25.11 1.14
C LEU A 204 15.15 24.27 2.16
N LEU A 205 14.75 23.01 2.35
CA LEU A 205 15.33 22.11 3.35
C LEU A 205 16.79 21.74 3.01
N ASN A 206 17.06 21.38 1.76
CA ASN A 206 18.43 21.02 1.33
C ASN A 206 19.37 22.24 1.24
N GLY A 207 18.82 23.43 0.96
CA GLY A 207 19.62 24.64 0.78
C GLY A 207 19.86 25.41 2.08
N ILE A 208 18.97 25.31 3.06
CA ILE A 208 19.03 26.10 4.30
C ILE A 208 19.01 25.22 5.54
N GLY A 209 18.17 24.20 5.59
CA GLY A 209 17.95 23.32 6.74
C GLY A 209 16.49 23.26 7.16
N GLY A 210 16.21 22.83 8.41
CA GLY A 210 14.87 22.72 8.95
C GLY A 210 14.13 24.06 9.07
N ILE A 211 12.86 23.99 9.48
CA ILE A 211 11.97 25.15 9.50
C ILE A 211 12.54 26.31 10.36
N ASP A 212 13.16 26.02 11.47
CA ASP A 212 13.77 27.04 12.33
C ASP A 212 14.97 27.71 11.65
N ASP A 213 15.75 26.97 10.89
CA ASP A 213 16.89 27.53 10.16
C ASP A 213 16.42 28.35 8.96
N ILE A 214 15.34 27.95 8.31
CA ILE A 214 14.71 28.71 7.24
C ILE A 214 14.25 30.07 7.79
N TYR A 215 13.55 30.12 8.93
CA TYR A 215 13.07 31.38 9.51
C TYR A 215 14.19 32.29 10.03
N LYS A 216 15.33 31.73 10.45
CA LYS A 216 16.54 32.50 10.79
C LYS A 216 17.27 33.07 9.56
N ASN A 217 17.04 32.53 8.36
CA ASN A 217 17.82 32.80 7.16
C ASN A 217 16.91 33.10 5.95
N LEU A 218 15.81 33.82 6.15
CA LEU A 218 14.86 34.17 5.07
C LEU A 218 15.50 34.89 3.88
N ASP A 219 16.57 35.65 4.13
CA ASP A 219 17.37 36.35 3.11
C ASP A 219 18.04 35.39 2.11
N LYS A 220 18.38 34.19 2.54
CA LYS A 220 19.03 33.18 1.67
C LYS A 220 18.06 32.49 0.70
N ILE A 221 16.76 32.58 0.94
CA ILE A 221 15.74 31.90 0.12
C ILE A 221 15.79 32.37 -1.34
N ALA A 222 16.05 33.69 -1.56
CA ALA A 222 16.10 34.25 -2.91
C ALA A 222 17.21 33.70 -3.78
N ASP A 223 18.27 33.15 -3.18
CA ASP A 223 19.43 32.57 -3.86
C ASP A 223 19.23 31.10 -4.26
N LEU A 224 18.15 30.47 -3.79
CA LEU A 224 17.85 29.07 -4.09
C LEU A 224 17.29 28.89 -5.51
N SER A 225 17.62 27.76 -6.12
CA SER A 225 17.26 27.43 -7.51
C SER A 225 15.89 26.73 -7.59
N PHE A 226 14.79 27.45 -7.34
CA PHE A 226 13.44 26.99 -7.65
C PHE A 226 12.52 28.12 -8.10
N ARG A 227 11.43 27.74 -8.77
CA ARG A 227 10.49 28.73 -9.31
C ARG A 227 9.80 29.48 -8.16
N GLY A 228 9.94 30.80 -8.12
CA GLY A 228 9.31 31.66 -7.12
C GLY A 228 10.16 31.93 -5.88
N SER A 229 11.45 31.51 -5.83
CA SER A 229 12.36 31.72 -4.70
C SER A 229 12.43 33.21 -4.26
N LYS A 230 12.42 34.15 -5.21
CA LYS A 230 12.48 35.62 -4.94
C LYS A 230 11.31 36.16 -4.13
N SER A 231 10.13 35.52 -4.21
CA SER A 231 8.91 35.95 -3.47
C SER A 231 8.63 35.05 -2.27
N MET A 232 9.37 33.94 -2.12
CA MET A 232 9.08 32.93 -1.12
C MET A 232 9.38 33.43 0.29
N ALA A 233 10.42 34.23 0.50
CA ALA A 233 10.77 34.77 1.81
C ALA A 233 9.60 35.58 2.42
N ALA A 234 8.93 36.42 1.63
CA ALA A 234 7.79 37.19 2.11
C ALA A 234 6.60 36.28 2.48
N LYS A 235 6.36 35.21 1.70
CA LYS A 235 5.33 34.22 2.02
C LYS A 235 5.66 33.44 3.29
N MET A 236 6.89 32.99 3.42
CA MET A 236 7.32 32.31 4.64
C MET A 236 7.08 33.19 5.87
N GLN A 237 7.43 34.47 5.81
CA GLN A 237 7.20 35.40 6.89
C GLN A 237 5.70 35.63 7.18
N GLU A 238 4.87 35.75 6.15
CA GLU A 238 3.43 35.92 6.27
C GLU A 238 2.74 34.73 6.93
N TYR A 239 3.20 33.48 6.62
CA TYR A 239 2.57 32.22 7.05
C TYR A 239 3.39 31.47 8.11
N GLU A 240 4.25 32.15 8.87
CA GLU A 240 5.09 31.51 9.89
C GLU A 240 4.28 30.75 10.94
N GLU A 241 3.23 31.39 11.49
CA GLU A 241 2.38 30.73 12.50
C GLU A 241 1.71 29.47 11.94
N GLN A 242 1.26 29.53 10.68
CA GLN A 242 0.65 28.39 10.00
C GLN A 242 1.64 27.26 9.73
N ALA A 243 2.87 27.57 9.36
CA ALA A 243 3.94 26.60 9.20
C ALA A 243 4.29 25.90 10.52
N ARG A 244 4.35 26.66 11.62
CA ARG A 244 4.61 26.10 12.96
C ARG A 244 3.45 25.25 13.46
N LEU A 245 2.20 25.66 13.21
CA LEU A 245 1.02 24.83 13.46
C LEU A 245 1.10 23.54 12.67
N SER A 246 1.42 23.61 11.38
CA SER A 246 1.56 22.44 10.51
C SER A 246 2.67 21.51 10.99
N TYR A 247 3.80 22.05 11.48
CA TYR A 247 4.87 21.27 12.09
C TYR A 247 4.37 20.49 13.31
N THR A 248 3.64 21.17 14.21
CA THR A 248 3.07 20.52 15.40
C THR A 248 2.09 19.41 15.03
N LEU A 249 1.22 19.63 14.03
CA LEU A 249 0.23 18.65 13.60
C LEU A 249 0.86 17.44 12.88
N ALA A 250 1.92 17.68 12.09
CA ALA A 250 2.62 16.63 11.34
C ALA A 250 3.57 15.79 12.22
N THR A 251 3.95 16.31 13.40
CA THR A 251 4.87 15.62 14.31
C THR A 251 4.18 14.44 14.97
N ILE A 252 4.74 13.26 14.82
CA ILE A 252 4.36 12.06 15.58
C ILE A 252 4.95 12.22 16.99
N SER A 253 4.11 12.10 18.02
CA SER A 253 4.57 12.09 19.41
C SER A 253 5.33 10.80 19.71
N ILE A 254 6.54 10.92 20.24
CA ILE A 254 7.41 9.77 20.53
C ILE A 254 7.72 9.64 22.02
N ASP A 255 7.03 10.39 22.86
CA ASP A 255 7.26 10.49 24.31
C ASP A 255 5.97 10.25 25.11
N LEU A 256 5.10 9.35 24.62
CA LEU A 256 3.90 8.97 25.37
C LEU A 256 4.26 8.17 26.62
N ASP A 257 3.53 8.40 27.71
CA ASP A 257 3.59 7.55 28.89
C ASP A 257 2.74 6.28 28.65
N LEU A 258 3.40 5.22 28.17
CA LEU A 258 2.78 3.96 27.82
C LEU A 258 3.08 2.89 28.87
N ASP A 259 2.05 2.14 29.27
CA ASP A 259 2.20 0.99 30.19
C ASP A 259 2.80 -0.26 29.52
N TYR A 260 3.43 -0.12 28.34
CA TYR A 260 3.97 -1.24 27.56
C TYR A 260 5.51 -1.17 27.52
N ASP A 261 6.16 -2.25 27.94
CA ASP A 261 7.58 -2.45 27.68
C ASP A 261 7.75 -3.24 26.36
N VAL A 262 8.65 -2.79 25.50
CA VAL A 262 8.99 -3.45 24.22
C VAL A 262 9.29 -4.94 24.44
N GLU A 263 10.00 -5.29 25.53
CA GLU A 263 10.37 -6.67 25.84
C GLU A 263 9.18 -7.54 26.28
N ALA A 264 8.07 -6.94 26.68
CA ALA A 264 6.84 -7.64 27.04
C ALA A 264 5.90 -7.88 25.84
N LEU A 265 6.14 -7.20 24.71
CA LEU A 265 5.32 -7.33 23.50
C LEU A 265 5.70 -8.56 22.68
N MET A 266 5.62 -9.73 23.31
CA MET A 266 5.88 -11.03 22.70
C MET A 266 4.57 -11.70 22.29
N PRO A 267 4.49 -12.26 21.08
CA PRO A 267 3.39 -13.15 20.72
C PRO A 267 3.29 -14.27 21.74
N CYS A 268 2.09 -14.54 22.22
CA CYS A 268 1.82 -15.67 23.10
C CYS A 268 1.26 -16.87 22.29
N GLN A 269 1.02 -17.98 22.97
CA GLN A 269 0.39 -19.13 22.33
C GLN A 269 -1.02 -18.76 21.85
N ALA A 270 -1.34 -19.08 20.60
CA ALA A 270 -2.64 -18.85 20.01
C ALA A 270 -3.73 -19.65 20.76
N ASP A 271 -4.88 -19.00 21.00
CA ASP A 271 -6.08 -19.67 21.47
C ASP A 271 -6.81 -20.32 20.28
N ASN A 272 -6.40 -21.54 19.97
CA ASN A 272 -6.94 -22.26 18.83
C ASN A 272 -8.44 -22.57 18.96
N GLU A 273 -8.98 -22.74 20.18
CA GLU A 273 -10.42 -22.98 20.37
C GLU A 273 -11.20 -21.70 20.02
N GLN A 274 -10.76 -20.55 20.51
CA GLN A 274 -11.39 -19.27 20.18
C GLN A 274 -11.24 -18.95 18.68
N LEU A 275 -10.07 -19.20 18.08
CA LEU A 275 -9.87 -19.02 16.64
C LEU A 275 -10.80 -19.89 15.80
N ARG A 276 -10.95 -21.18 16.17
CA ARG A 276 -11.87 -22.07 15.47
C ARG A 276 -13.29 -21.52 15.49
N ASP A 277 -13.76 -21.07 16.65
CA ASP A 277 -15.11 -20.57 16.82
C ASP A 277 -15.34 -19.25 16.05
N LEU A 278 -14.38 -18.33 16.09
CA LEU A 278 -14.41 -17.08 15.31
C LEU A 278 -14.36 -17.35 13.80
N PHE A 279 -13.49 -18.24 13.34
CA PHE A 279 -13.41 -18.59 11.92
C PHE A 279 -14.68 -19.33 11.43
N ALA A 280 -15.34 -20.10 12.30
CA ALA A 280 -16.65 -20.68 11.99
C ALA A 280 -17.73 -19.59 11.90
N GLU A 281 -17.76 -18.62 12.82
CA GLU A 281 -18.73 -17.53 12.86
C GLU A 281 -18.68 -16.66 11.61
N TYR A 282 -17.46 -16.30 11.16
CA TYR A 282 -17.22 -15.46 9.97
C TYR A 282 -17.05 -16.26 8.68
N GLU A 283 -17.22 -17.60 8.73
CA GLU A 283 -17.19 -18.54 7.61
C GLU A 283 -15.85 -18.58 6.86
N PHE A 284 -14.74 -18.39 7.56
CA PHE A 284 -13.40 -18.59 7.02
C PHE A 284 -13.03 -20.08 6.99
N LYS A 285 -13.64 -20.82 6.08
CA LYS A 285 -13.62 -22.29 6.02
C LYS A 285 -12.21 -22.88 6.08
N ARG A 286 -11.28 -22.33 5.29
CA ARG A 286 -9.90 -22.80 5.25
C ARG A 286 -9.20 -22.65 6.60
N TRP A 287 -9.24 -21.47 7.22
CA TRP A 287 -8.62 -21.24 8.52
C TRP A 287 -9.29 -22.03 9.63
N HIS A 288 -10.60 -22.19 9.55
CA HIS A 288 -11.35 -23.07 10.48
C HIS A 288 -10.84 -24.52 10.39
N ALA A 289 -10.65 -25.06 9.18
CA ALA A 289 -10.15 -26.41 8.98
C ALA A 289 -8.69 -26.55 9.49
N GLU A 290 -7.81 -25.57 9.18
CA GLU A 290 -6.42 -25.53 9.66
C GLU A 290 -6.35 -25.60 11.20
N VAL A 291 -7.12 -24.74 11.88
CA VAL A 291 -7.12 -24.68 13.35
C VAL A 291 -7.77 -25.91 13.96
N SER A 292 -8.84 -26.44 13.35
CA SER A 292 -9.48 -27.69 13.82
C SER A 292 -8.53 -28.89 13.76
N ALA A 293 -7.68 -28.97 12.71
CA ALA A 293 -6.67 -30.00 12.60
C ALA A 293 -5.59 -29.87 13.70
N LEU A 294 -5.16 -28.63 14.03
CA LEU A 294 -4.23 -28.35 15.13
C LEU A 294 -4.80 -28.82 16.49
N ILE A 295 -6.06 -28.53 16.77
CA ILE A 295 -6.75 -28.94 18.01
C ILE A 295 -6.84 -30.47 18.11
N ALA A 296 -7.07 -31.16 16.98
CA ALA A 296 -7.15 -32.63 16.93
C ALA A 296 -5.80 -33.33 17.12
N GLY A 297 -4.70 -32.61 17.33
CA GLY A 297 -3.36 -33.19 17.52
C GLY A 297 -2.67 -33.62 16.22
N GLY A 298 -3.14 -33.13 15.08
CA GLY A 298 -2.51 -33.30 13.79
C GLY A 298 -1.24 -32.46 13.69
N ASP A 299 -0.09 -33.10 13.57
CA ASP A 299 1.19 -32.45 13.29
C ASP A 299 1.15 -31.93 11.84
N THR A 300 1.06 -30.59 11.65
CA THR A 300 0.96 -29.98 10.32
C THR A 300 2.31 -29.89 9.59
N SER A 301 3.35 -30.55 10.09
CA SER A 301 4.66 -30.66 9.44
C SER A 301 4.72 -31.77 8.40
N GLY A 302 3.68 -31.98 7.56
CA GLY A 302 3.77 -33.01 6.52
C GLY A 302 2.48 -33.61 6.03
N ALA A 303 1.56 -32.81 5.54
CA ALA A 303 0.39 -33.34 4.87
C ALA A 303 0.39 -33.02 3.37
N ASN A 304 1.30 -33.70 2.66
CA ASN A 304 1.03 -34.17 1.30
C ASN A 304 0.41 -35.55 1.43
N ALA A 305 -0.89 -35.68 1.35
CA ALA A 305 -1.55 -36.97 1.11
C ALA A 305 -2.83 -36.74 0.32
N ASN A 306 -2.80 -37.21 -0.91
CA ASN A 306 -3.95 -37.45 -1.80
C ASN A 306 -5.14 -38.06 -1.06
N THR A 307 -6.29 -37.39 -1.09
CA THR A 307 -7.58 -38.05 -1.23
C THR A 307 -8.47 -37.13 -2.10
N ASN A 308 -8.83 -37.70 -3.26
CA ASN A 308 -9.91 -37.18 -4.09
C ASN A 308 -11.20 -37.12 -3.29
N GLU A 309 -11.88 -35.99 -3.29
CA GLU A 309 -13.26 -35.81 -3.72
C GLU A 309 -13.80 -34.45 -3.27
N GLU A 310 -14.44 -33.81 -4.25
CA GLU A 310 -15.34 -32.65 -4.22
C GLU A 310 -14.73 -31.24 -4.08
N LYS A 311 -14.66 -30.65 -5.25
CA LYS A 311 -14.41 -29.24 -5.56
C LYS A 311 -15.50 -28.34 -4.99
N SER A 312 -15.15 -27.34 -4.24
CA SER A 312 -15.57 -25.94 -4.38
C SER A 312 -14.81 -25.08 -3.34
N ASP A 313 -13.98 -24.25 -3.77
CA ASP A 313 -13.76 -22.84 -3.50
C ASP A 313 -12.31 -22.42 -3.68
N SER A 314 -12.20 -21.55 -4.61
CA SER A 314 -11.03 -20.81 -5.05
C SER A 314 -10.35 -20.02 -3.92
N ALA A 315 -9.10 -20.32 -3.64
CA ALA A 315 -8.11 -19.36 -3.17
C ALA A 315 -6.73 -19.93 -3.48
N GLU A 316 -5.98 -19.17 -4.23
CA GLU A 316 -4.67 -19.42 -4.76
C GLU A 316 -3.75 -20.21 -3.80
N GLU A 317 -3.40 -21.44 -4.20
CA GLU A 317 -2.14 -22.05 -3.79
C GLU A 317 -1.01 -21.16 -4.34
N SER A 318 -0.43 -20.34 -3.49
CA SER A 318 0.94 -19.95 -3.73
C SER A 318 1.77 -21.21 -3.50
N GLU A 319 1.95 -22.01 -4.54
CA GLU A 319 3.10 -22.89 -4.65
C GLU A 319 4.33 -22.09 -4.22
N GLN A 320 5.20 -22.72 -3.44
CA GLN A 320 6.59 -22.31 -3.35
C GLN A 320 7.19 -22.43 -4.77
N SER A 321 6.89 -21.44 -5.61
CA SER A 321 7.87 -21.08 -6.59
C SER A 321 9.00 -20.43 -5.79
N GLU A 322 10.19 -21.05 -5.78
CA GLU A 322 11.42 -20.27 -5.74
C GLU A 322 11.07 -18.96 -6.45
N SER A 323 11.29 -17.83 -5.80
CA SER A 323 11.12 -16.53 -6.43
C SER A 323 12.10 -16.53 -7.60
N VAL A 324 11.66 -17.01 -8.74
CA VAL A 324 12.30 -16.73 -10.01
C VAL A 324 12.19 -15.21 -10.09
N GLU A 325 13.30 -14.53 -9.85
CA GLU A 325 13.37 -13.09 -10.16
C GLU A 325 12.96 -13.00 -11.62
N ILE A 326 11.74 -12.52 -11.85
CA ILE A 326 11.25 -12.29 -13.21
C ILE A 326 12.21 -11.26 -13.80
N ASP A 327 12.99 -11.67 -14.78
CA ASP A 327 13.88 -10.78 -15.51
C ASP A 327 13.05 -9.76 -16.29
N LYS A 328 12.90 -8.57 -15.69
CA LYS A 328 12.15 -7.44 -16.30
C LYS A 328 12.99 -6.66 -17.31
N SER A 329 14.17 -7.11 -17.66
CA SER A 329 15.08 -6.41 -18.61
C SER A 329 14.47 -6.22 -20.00
N LYS A 330 13.45 -7.03 -20.36
CA LYS A 330 12.70 -6.93 -21.63
C LYS A 330 11.32 -6.27 -21.48
N TYR A 331 11.03 -5.67 -20.32
CA TYR A 331 9.83 -4.86 -20.18
C TYR A 331 10.11 -3.46 -20.73
N GLU A 332 9.27 -2.99 -21.62
CA GLU A 332 9.46 -1.68 -22.24
C GLU A 332 8.21 -0.81 -22.24
N THR A 333 8.42 0.51 -22.11
CA THR A 333 7.40 1.51 -22.39
C THR A 333 7.60 1.99 -23.82
N VAL A 334 6.60 1.78 -24.67
CA VAL A 334 6.65 2.06 -26.09
C VAL A 334 6.11 3.46 -26.35
N LEU A 335 6.99 4.37 -26.80
CA LEU A 335 6.68 5.78 -27.00
C LEU A 335 6.77 6.23 -28.46
N ASP A 336 7.26 5.37 -29.36
CA ASP A 336 7.45 5.69 -30.76
C ASP A 336 6.80 4.65 -31.69
N GLU A 337 6.49 5.09 -32.90
CA GLU A 337 5.80 4.27 -33.92
C GLU A 337 6.62 3.07 -34.38
N GLU A 338 7.94 3.17 -34.46
CA GLU A 338 8.81 2.09 -34.93
C GLU A 338 8.76 0.91 -33.97
N ARG A 339 8.91 1.18 -32.67
CA ARG A 339 8.82 0.15 -31.62
C ARG A 339 7.41 -0.42 -31.53
N PHE A 340 6.39 0.44 -31.62
CA PHE A 340 5.01 0.00 -31.60
C PHE A 340 4.68 -0.95 -32.78
N ASN A 341 5.07 -0.60 -33.99
CA ASN A 341 4.87 -1.45 -35.17
C ASN A 341 5.63 -2.79 -35.07
N ALA A 342 6.82 -2.78 -34.42
CA ALA A 342 7.55 -4.02 -34.14
C ALA A 342 6.76 -4.95 -33.20
N TRP A 343 6.09 -4.39 -32.19
CA TRP A 343 5.20 -5.14 -31.30
C TRP A 343 3.95 -5.63 -32.01
N VAL A 344 3.29 -4.81 -32.82
CA VAL A 344 2.12 -5.22 -33.62
C VAL A 344 2.48 -6.44 -34.49
N ALA A 345 3.65 -6.42 -35.15
CA ALA A 345 4.11 -7.55 -35.96
C ALA A 345 4.40 -8.85 -35.17
N LYS A 346 4.70 -8.75 -33.87
CA LYS A 346 4.81 -9.89 -32.96
C LYS A 346 3.44 -10.38 -32.55
N LEU A 347 2.54 -9.47 -32.14
CA LEU A 347 1.18 -9.76 -31.72
C LEU A 347 0.36 -10.45 -32.81
N GLU A 348 0.52 -10.07 -34.08
CA GLU A 348 -0.14 -10.71 -35.24
C GLU A 348 0.23 -12.19 -35.40
N LYS A 349 1.40 -12.60 -34.88
CA LYS A 349 1.91 -13.98 -35.00
C LYS A 349 1.69 -14.80 -33.76
N ALA A 350 1.26 -14.15 -32.67
CA ALA A 350 1.09 -14.80 -31.38
C ALA A 350 -0.17 -15.67 -31.39
N GLU A 351 -0.08 -16.85 -30.79
CA GLU A 351 -1.22 -17.73 -30.54
C GLU A 351 -2.01 -17.29 -29.30
N LEU A 352 -1.29 -16.76 -28.31
CA LEU A 352 -1.82 -16.27 -27.04
C LEU A 352 -1.23 -14.90 -26.71
N ILE A 353 -2.08 -13.98 -26.27
CA ILE A 353 -1.69 -12.63 -25.84
C ILE A 353 -2.31 -12.38 -24.47
N ALA A 354 -1.48 -12.03 -23.48
CA ALA A 354 -1.96 -11.37 -22.27
C ALA A 354 -2.20 -9.89 -22.60
N PHE A 355 -3.38 -9.38 -22.24
CA PHE A 355 -3.83 -8.04 -22.60
C PHE A 355 -4.54 -7.39 -21.42
N ASP A 356 -4.28 -6.12 -21.19
CA ASP A 356 -4.90 -5.32 -20.14
C ASP A 356 -4.98 -3.84 -20.56
N THR A 357 -5.96 -3.10 -20.00
CA THR A 357 -6.19 -1.69 -20.30
C THR A 357 -6.09 -0.83 -19.03
N GLU A 358 -5.38 0.30 -19.14
CA GLU A 358 -5.37 1.35 -18.14
C GLU A 358 -6.36 2.45 -18.52
N THR A 359 -7.14 2.90 -17.53
CA THR A 359 -8.30 3.77 -17.80
C THR A 359 -8.49 4.86 -16.76
N THR A 360 -9.30 5.88 -17.10
CA THR A 360 -9.58 7.01 -16.20
C THR A 360 -10.63 6.71 -15.12
N SER A 361 -11.40 5.62 -15.22
CA SER A 361 -12.53 5.31 -14.33
C SER A 361 -12.75 3.81 -14.20
N LEU A 362 -13.22 3.35 -13.05
CA LEU A 362 -13.70 1.97 -12.86
C LEU A 362 -15.07 1.72 -13.52
N ASN A 363 -15.82 2.77 -13.83
CA ASN A 363 -17.05 2.65 -14.61
C ASN A 363 -16.71 2.59 -16.10
N TYR A 364 -16.75 1.40 -16.69
CA TYR A 364 -16.42 1.18 -18.10
C TYR A 364 -17.27 1.99 -19.07
N MET A 365 -18.45 2.48 -18.67
CA MET A 365 -19.32 3.30 -19.52
C MET A 365 -18.75 4.72 -19.75
N ASP A 366 -17.99 5.24 -18.78
CA ASP A 366 -17.42 6.59 -18.80
C ASP A 366 -15.89 6.55 -18.85
N ALA A 367 -15.30 5.34 -18.85
CA ALA A 367 -13.86 5.14 -18.82
C ALA A 367 -13.22 5.51 -20.16
N GLU A 368 -12.21 6.37 -20.11
CA GLU A 368 -11.34 6.64 -21.25
C GLU A 368 -10.04 5.85 -21.12
N LEU A 369 -9.56 5.30 -22.23
CA LEU A 369 -8.32 4.55 -22.29
C LEU A 369 -7.11 5.49 -22.16
N VAL A 370 -6.21 5.22 -21.22
CA VAL A 370 -4.95 5.97 -21.03
C VAL A 370 -3.70 5.16 -21.39
N GLY A 371 -3.82 3.84 -21.47
CA GLY A 371 -2.74 2.96 -21.88
C GLY A 371 -3.21 1.54 -22.14
N VAL A 372 -2.39 0.75 -22.84
CA VAL A 372 -2.57 -0.68 -23.05
C VAL A 372 -1.29 -1.42 -22.71
N SER A 373 -1.40 -2.60 -22.11
CA SER A 373 -0.28 -3.51 -21.91
C SER A 373 -0.52 -4.84 -22.59
N PHE A 374 0.56 -5.47 -23.02
CA PHE A 374 0.51 -6.80 -23.59
C PHE A 374 1.81 -7.58 -23.38
N CYS A 375 1.66 -8.89 -23.31
CA CYS A 375 2.74 -9.85 -23.18
C CYS A 375 2.45 -11.06 -24.06
N ILE A 376 3.47 -11.62 -24.70
CA ILE A 376 3.37 -12.79 -25.57
C ILE A 376 4.23 -13.97 -25.09
N GLU A 377 5.26 -13.68 -24.30
CA GLU A 377 6.17 -14.65 -23.71
C GLU A 377 6.54 -14.21 -22.29
N GLU A 378 6.79 -15.16 -21.40
CA GLU A 378 7.24 -14.89 -20.04
C GLU A 378 8.51 -14.02 -20.04
N GLY A 379 8.48 -12.94 -19.27
CA GLY A 379 9.60 -11.99 -19.14
C GLY A 379 9.67 -10.93 -20.27
N GLU A 380 8.81 -10.96 -21.31
CA GLU A 380 8.75 -9.94 -22.38
C GLU A 380 7.38 -9.26 -22.41
N ALA A 381 7.30 -8.00 -22.01
CA ALA A 381 6.06 -7.22 -21.98
C ALA A 381 6.25 -5.80 -22.48
N ALA A 382 5.18 -5.20 -22.99
CA ALA A 382 5.16 -3.81 -23.39
C ALA A 382 3.98 -3.06 -22.77
N TYR A 383 4.21 -1.78 -22.47
CA TYR A 383 3.19 -0.81 -22.12
C TYR A 383 3.19 0.34 -23.13
N VAL A 384 2.03 0.66 -23.67
CA VAL A 384 1.84 1.76 -24.64
C VAL A 384 0.96 2.83 -23.99
N PRO A 385 1.53 3.91 -23.46
CA PRO A 385 0.76 5.05 -22.97
C PRO A 385 0.17 5.82 -24.15
N VAL A 386 -1.09 6.29 -24.01
CA VAL A 386 -1.81 7.00 -25.08
C VAL A 386 -2.50 8.29 -24.62
N ALA A 387 -2.72 8.46 -23.31
CA ALA A 387 -3.43 9.63 -22.81
C ALA A 387 -3.10 9.98 -21.34
N HIS A 388 -1.87 9.73 -20.88
CA HIS A 388 -1.42 10.21 -19.56
C HIS A 388 -1.21 11.71 -19.59
N ASP A 389 -1.69 12.42 -18.54
CA ASP A 389 -1.68 13.87 -18.41
C ASP A 389 -0.94 14.39 -17.17
N TYR A 390 -0.14 13.53 -16.51
CA TYR A 390 0.65 13.96 -15.36
C TYR A 390 1.78 14.94 -15.77
N PRO A 391 2.22 15.83 -14.86
CA PRO A 391 3.33 16.74 -15.14
C PRO A 391 4.60 15.97 -15.57
N ASP A 392 5.21 16.41 -16.67
CA ASP A 392 6.39 15.79 -17.30
C ASP A 392 6.10 14.43 -17.99
N ALA A 393 4.84 14.11 -18.32
CA ALA A 393 4.53 12.95 -19.16
C ALA A 393 5.31 13.02 -20.49
N PRO A 394 5.96 11.93 -20.94
CA PRO A 394 6.64 11.91 -22.22
C PRO A 394 5.66 12.08 -23.37
N ALA A 395 6.17 12.43 -24.56
CA ALA A 395 5.36 12.38 -25.77
C ALA A 395 4.86 10.94 -25.98
N GLN A 396 3.55 10.80 -26.22
CA GLN A 396 2.85 9.53 -26.32
C GLN A 396 2.32 9.35 -27.76
N LEU A 397 2.08 8.09 -28.13
CA LEU A 397 1.37 7.79 -29.36
C LEU A 397 -0.10 8.21 -29.24
N SER A 398 -0.73 8.59 -30.37
CA SER A 398 -2.15 8.91 -30.33
C SER A 398 -3.00 7.66 -30.06
N ARG A 399 -4.03 7.79 -29.24
CA ARG A 399 -4.97 6.70 -28.90
C ARG A 399 -5.57 6.09 -30.17
N GLU A 400 -5.97 6.92 -31.12
CA GLU A 400 -6.55 6.49 -32.39
C GLU A 400 -5.57 5.62 -33.18
N PHE A 401 -4.34 6.04 -33.35
CA PHE A 401 -3.29 5.29 -34.06
C PHE A 401 -3.04 3.92 -33.42
N VAL A 402 -2.94 3.86 -32.09
CA VAL A 402 -2.69 2.62 -31.35
C VAL A 402 -3.88 1.67 -31.47
N LEU A 403 -5.09 2.17 -31.27
CA LEU A 403 -6.30 1.35 -31.34
C LEU A 403 -6.59 0.84 -32.75
N ASP A 404 -6.39 1.64 -33.79
CA ASP A 404 -6.56 1.23 -35.19
C ASP A 404 -5.62 0.10 -35.56
N ALA A 405 -4.37 0.15 -35.12
CA ALA A 405 -3.40 -0.91 -35.37
C ALA A 405 -3.68 -2.20 -34.60
N LEU A 406 -4.18 -2.10 -33.35
CA LEU A 406 -4.51 -3.25 -32.52
C LEU A 406 -5.86 -3.88 -32.86
N LYS A 407 -6.79 -3.12 -33.42
CA LYS A 407 -8.15 -3.57 -33.72
C LYS A 407 -8.23 -4.92 -34.47
N PRO A 408 -7.48 -5.16 -35.56
CA PRO A 408 -7.55 -6.46 -36.26
C PRO A 408 -7.14 -7.65 -35.38
N ILE A 409 -6.19 -7.42 -34.45
CA ILE A 409 -5.68 -8.44 -33.53
C ILE A 409 -6.70 -8.69 -32.40
N LEU A 410 -7.26 -7.63 -31.84
CA LEU A 410 -8.23 -7.70 -30.76
C LEU A 410 -9.56 -8.33 -31.22
N GLU A 411 -9.98 -8.08 -32.46
CA GLU A 411 -11.21 -8.63 -33.06
C GLU A 411 -11.01 -10.04 -33.64
N SER A 412 -9.79 -10.56 -33.68
CA SER A 412 -9.49 -11.90 -34.19
C SER A 412 -10.00 -12.99 -33.25
N ASP A 413 -10.72 -13.97 -33.79
CA ASP A 413 -11.12 -15.18 -33.06
C ASP A 413 -10.00 -16.24 -33.00
N THR A 414 -8.94 -16.10 -33.80
CA THR A 414 -7.84 -17.07 -33.86
C THR A 414 -6.70 -16.76 -32.92
N VAL A 415 -6.53 -15.50 -32.51
CA VAL A 415 -5.58 -15.07 -31.50
C VAL A 415 -6.26 -15.15 -30.14
N ILE A 416 -5.79 -16.03 -29.28
CA ILE A 416 -6.36 -16.21 -27.93
C ILE A 416 -5.91 -15.05 -27.02
N LYS A 417 -6.84 -14.47 -26.27
CA LYS A 417 -6.55 -13.44 -25.26
C LYS A 417 -6.76 -13.98 -23.87
N VAL A 418 -5.86 -13.58 -22.96
CA VAL A 418 -5.96 -13.79 -21.53
C VAL A 418 -5.85 -12.45 -20.82
N GLY A 419 -6.63 -12.22 -19.78
CA GLY A 419 -6.58 -11.00 -18.97
C GLY A 419 -7.17 -11.21 -17.58
N GLN A 420 -6.94 -10.26 -16.70
CA GLN A 420 -7.52 -10.20 -15.36
C GLN A 420 -8.84 -9.43 -15.45
N HIS A 421 -9.99 -10.08 -15.18
CA HIS A 421 -11.30 -9.44 -15.31
C HIS A 421 -11.53 -8.86 -16.74
N ILE A 422 -11.12 -9.59 -17.76
CA ILE A 422 -11.08 -9.18 -19.17
C ILE A 422 -12.44 -8.67 -19.72
N LYS A 423 -13.53 -8.95 -19.00
CA LYS A 423 -14.86 -8.39 -19.28
C LYS A 423 -14.88 -6.86 -19.19
N TYR A 424 -14.10 -6.28 -18.25
CA TYR A 424 -13.97 -4.84 -18.13
C TYR A 424 -13.31 -4.27 -19.38
N ASP A 425 -12.16 -4.80 -19.79
CA ASP A 425 -11.42 -4.38 -20.98
C ASP A 425 -12.26 -4.46 -22.24
N LYS A 426 -13.01 -5.56 -22.39
CA LYS A 426 -13.96 -5.73 -23.47
C LYS A 426 -14.98 -4.59 -23.53
N ASN A 427 -15.52 -4.17 -22.40
CA ASN A 427 -16.51 -3.09 -22.36
C ASN A 427 -15.87 -1.72 -22.61
N VAL A 428 -14.65 -1.48 -22.13
CA VAL A 428 -13.88 -0.25 -22.42
C VAL A 428 -13.58 -0.14 -23.91
N LEU A 429 -13.10 -1.22 -24.53
CA LEU A 429 -12.80 -1.27 -25.96
C LEU A 429 -14.06 -1.06 -26.84
N ALA A 430 -15.23 -1.49 -26.35
CA ALA A 430 -16.50 -1.26 -27.05
C ALA A 430 -16.84 0.25 -27.18
N ASN A 431 -16.36 1.12 -26.27
CA ASN A 431 -16.50 2.57 -26.39
C ASN A 431 -15.73 3.15 -27.59
N TYR A 432 -14.79 2.37 -28.15
CA TYR A 432 -13.96 2.72 -29.31
C TYR A 432 -14.33 1.88 -30.56
N ASP A 433 -15.53 1.29 -30.60
CA ASP A 433 -15.99 0.43 -31.70
C ASP A 433 -15.05 -0.77 -31.96
N ILE A 434 -14.45 -1.33 -30.92
CA ILE A 434 -13.62 -2.54 -30.97
C ILE A 434 -14.31 -3.66 -30.22
N THR A 435 -14.53 -4.79 -30.91
CA THR A 435 -15.11 -6.00 -30.32
C THR A 435 -13.98 -6.95 -29.92
N LEU A 436 -13.72 -7.10 -28.62
CA LEU A 436 -12.72 -8.05 -28.14
C LEU A 436 -13.24 -9.49 -28.34
N ASN A 437 -12.60 -10.23 -29.23
CA ASN A 437 -12.89 -11.64 -29.56
C ASN A 437 -11.73 -12.56 -29.16
N GLY A 438 -11.94 -13.87 -29.20
CA GLY A 438 -10.91 -14.86 -28.89
C GLY A 438 -10.51 -14.87 -27.42
N ILE A 439 -11.40 -14.47 -26.51
CA ILE A 439 -11.14 -14.56 -25.07
C ILE A 439 -11.10 -16.03 -24.67
N GLY A 440 -9.90 -16.56 -24.34
CA GLY A 440 -9.72 -17.94 -23.93
C GLY A 440 -9.67 -18.10 -22.41
N PHE A 441 -9.11 -17.10 -21.73
CA PHE A 441 -8.84 -17.19 -20.30
C PHE A 441 -9.14 -15.85 -19.61
N ASP A 442 -9.71 -15.94 -18.41
CA ASP A 442 -9.86 -14.81 -17.47
C ASP A 442 -9.31 -15.25 -16.13
N THR A 443 -8.13 -14.72 -15.78
CA THR A 443 -7.39 -15.15 -14.58
C THR A 443 -8.15 -14.86 -13.28
N MET A 444 -9.05 -13.86 -13.29
CA MET A 444 -9.94 -13.63 -12.14
C MET A 444 -10.98 -14.75 -12.04
N LEU A 445 -11.59 -15.18 -13.15
CA LEU A 445 -12.58 -16.27 -13.12
C LEU A 445 -11.93 -17.63 -12.85
N GLU A 446 -10.72 -17.87 -13.36
CA GLU A 446 -9.97 -19.10 -13.10
C GLU A 446 -9.58 -19.24 -11.63
N SER A 447 -9.34 -18.13 -10.94
CA SER A 447 -9.09 -18.15 -9.50
C SER A 447 -10.33 -18.50 -8.65
N TYR A 448 -11.53 -18.50 -9.26
CA TYR A 448 -12.79 -18.91 -8.62
C TYR A 448 -13.20 -20.36 -8.92
N VAL A 449 -12.51 -21.04 -9.81
CA VAL A 449 -12.79 -22.41 -10.24
C VAL A 449 -11.75 -23.38 -9.71
#